data_39585e2e436e440854cfd976997132c4
#
_entry.id   39585e2e436e440854cfd976997132c4
#
_cell.length_a   1.000
_cell.length_b   1.000
_cell.length_c   1.000
_cell.angle_alpha   90.00
_cell.angle_beta   90.00
_cell.angle_gamma   90.00
#
_symmetry.space_group_name_H-M   'P 1'
#
loop_
_entity.id
_entity.type
_entity.pdbx_description
1 polymer ?
#
loop_
_entity_poly.entity_id
_entity_poly.type
_entity_poly.pdbx_seq_one_letter_code
_entity_poly.pdbx_strand_id
1 'polypeptide(L)'
;MVSSHDFVDDKRNKNIKIYINGKFYKRKDAKISVFDSSTMLGDGIWDSLRYHNDNFIFLKEHLDRLYKDAKLIDLKIHLTRKKLSEALIKTIQINKMKTDVHLRIIVSRGIKSTPYQSPKVTISKPTIIIIPEYKKPDIKAYKKGLKLVTVKTIRGPINVQNPQINSLSKLNCILACIEANKKNADEALMFDINGNIATNNSTHFFFVKNNTVFTSTGKYCVTGITRQKIIDLCKKNKIKVKEKNFKLKEVLNADEAFCTGSFAGIVPVNQINKKKYSLKKNPITKELTNFYNNLF
;
A
#
# COMPACT_ATOMS: atom_id res chain seq x y z
N MET A 1 -17.70 0.35 -10.49
CA MET A 1 -16.62 1.02 -9.73
C MET A 1 -15.30 0.63 -10.36
N VAL A 2 -14.29 1.45 -10.26
CA VAL A 2 -12.91 1.17 -10.68
C VAL A 2 -12.04 1.38 -9.43
N SER A 3 -11.07 0.52 -9.17
CA SER A 3 -10.20 0.66 -7.99
C SER A 3 -8.74 0.73 -8.43
N SER A 4 -7.90 1.43 -7.66
CA SER A 4 -6.44 1.37 -7.81
C SER A 4 -5.87 -0.03 -7.56
N HIS A 5 -6.69 -0.93 -7.03
CA HIS A 5 -6.35 -2.33 -6.76
C HIS A 5 -7.05 -3.32 -7.71
N ASP A 6 -7.87 -2.83 -8.66
CA ASP A 6 -8.45 -3.70 -9.68
C ASP A 6 -7.36 -4.32 -10.55
N PHE A 7 -7.55 -5.57 -10.89
CA PHE A 7 -6.59 -6.33 -11.69
C PHE A 7 -7.33 -7.28 -12.63
N VAL A 8 -6.62 -7.69 -13.67
CA VAL A 8 -7.11 -8.73 -14.57
C VAL A 8 -6.91 -10.09 -13.88
N ASP A 9 -7.99 -10.88 -13.79
CA ASP A 9 -7.90 -12.23 -13.21
C ASP A 9 -6.94 -13.09 -14.05
N ASP A 10 -6.08 -13.84 -13.38
CA ASP A 10 -5.09 -14.70 -14.02
C ASP A 10 -5.21 -16.13 -13.50
N LYS A 11 -5.61 -17.03 -14.41
CA LYS A 11 -5.84 -18.45 -14.10
C LYS A 11 -4.61 -19.15 -13.52
N ARG A 12 -3.39 -18.64 -13.81
CA ARG A 12 -2.14 -19.16 -13.24
C ARG A 12 -2.10 -19.07 -11.72
N ASN A 13 -2.83 -18.11 -11.14
CA ASN A 13 -2.92 -17.93 -9.68
C ASN A 13 -3.54 -19.11 -8.94
N LYS A 14 -4.26 -20.01 -9.61
CA LYS A 14 -4.80 -21.25 -8.99
C LYS A 14 -3.69 -22.21 -8.53
N ASN A 15 -2.54 -22.21 -9.24
CA ASN A 15 -1.48 -23.18 -9.06
C ASN A 15 -0.21 -22.59 -8.41
N ILE A 16 -0.26 -21.35 -7.93
CA ILE A 16 0.91 -20.72 -7.29
C ILE A 16 1.30 -21.47 -6.01
N LYS A 17 2.60 -21.41 -5.72
CA LYS A 17 3.18 -21.87 -4.45
C LYS A 17 3.45 -20.67 -3.55
N ILE A 18 2.96 -20.76 -2.32
CA ILE A 18 3.08 -19.76 -1.27
C ILE A 18 4.16 -20.20 -0.29
N TYR A 19 5.06 -19.28 0.07
CA TYR A 19 6.07 -19.52 1.10
C TYR A 19 5.47 -19.27 2.49
N ILE A 20 5.67 -20.23 3.40
CA ILE A 20 5.36 -20.09 4.82
C ILE A 20 6.53 -20.69 5.62
N ASN A 21 7.23 -19.88 6.40
CA ASN A 21 8.28 -20.31 7.34
C ASN A 21 9.32 -21.30 6.75
N GLY A 22 9.84 -21.00 5.55
CA GLY A 22 10.87 -21.84 4.91
C GLY A 22 10.34 -22.94 3.98
N LYS A 23 9.03 -23.18 3.95
CA LYS A 23 8.39 -24.21 3.12
C LYS A 23 7.48 -23.60 2.06
N PHE A 24 7.26 -24.34 0.97
CA PHE A 24 6.37 -23.93 -0.12
C PHE A 24 5.14 -24.83 -0.17
N TYR A 25 3.97 -24.23 -0.18
CA TYR A 25 2.67 -24.91 -0.22
C TYR A 25 1.90 -24.49 -1.47
N LYS A 26 1.14 -25.40 -2.07
CA LYS A 26 0.14 -25.01 -3.10
C LYS A 26 -0.87 -24.05 -2.47
N ARG A 27 -1.43 -23.13 -3.25
CA ARG A 27 -2.39 -22.13 -2.77
C ARG A 27 -3.51 -22.73 -1.90
N LYS A 28 -4.08 -23.86 -2.32
CA LYS A 28 -5.16 -24.54 -1.59
C LYS A 28 -4.74 -25.13 -0.24
N ASP A 29 -3.44 -25.44 -0.07
CA ASP A 29 -2.88 -26.11 1.09
C ASP A 29 -2.12 -25.13 2.01
N ALA A 30 -1.98 -23.85 1.61
CA ALA A 30 -1.31 -22.81 2.38
C ALA A 30 -2.20 -22.36 3.54
N LYS A 31 -1.93 -22.86 4.74
CA LYS A 31 -2.71 -22.62 5.95
C LYS A 31 -1.79 -22.16 7.09
N ILE A 32 -2.34 -21.39 8.02
CA ILE A 32 -1.70 -21.02 9.28
C ILE A 32 -2.59 -21.45 10.45
N SER A 33 -2.01 -21.49 11.65
CA SER A 33 -2.75 -21.82 12.88
C SER A 33 -3.82 -20.75 13.16
N VAL A 34 -4.97 -21.16 13.67
CA VAL A 34 -5.98 -20.23 14.23
C VAL A 34 -5.47 -19.48 15.46
N PHE A 35 -4.43 -20.02 16.12
CA PHE A 35 -3.72 -19.36 17.22
C PHE A 35 -2.60 -18.43 16.76
N ASP A 36 -2.43 -18.21 15.46
CA ASP A 36 -1.49 -17.19 14.98
C ASP A 36 -1.99 -15.78 15.39
N SER A 37 -1.07 -14.94 15.86
CA SER A 37 -1.38 -13.60 16.36
C SER A 37 -2.02 -12.71 15.29
N SER A 38 -1.73 -12.95 14.02
CA SER A 38 -2.36 -12.22 12.90
C SER A 38 -3.85 -12.55 12.77
N THR A 39 -4.22 -13.82 12.96
CA THR A 39 -5.61 -14.28 12.87
C THR A 39 -6.43 -13.77 14.04
N MET A 40 -5.89 -13.85 15.26
CA MET A 40 -6.62 -13.47 16.47
C MET A 40 -6.70 -11.97 16.71
N LEU A 41 -5.61 -11.24 16.42
CA LEU A 41 -5.46 -9.85 16.91
C LEU A 41 -4.99 -8.87 15.82
N GLY A 42 -4.69 -9.34 14.62
CA GLY A 42 -4.03 -8.49 13.63
C GLY A 42 -2.63 -8.03 14.05
N ASP A 43 -1.97 -8.77 14.99
CA ASP A 43 -0.65 -8.43 15.51
C ASP A 43 0.44 -8.90 14.54
N GLY A 44 0.94 -7.95 13.78
CA GLY A 44 1.97 -8.13 12.78
C GLY A 44 2.02 -6.97 11.79
N ILE A 45 2.87 -7.12 10.82
CA ILE A 45 3.14 -6.15 9.77
C ILE A 45 3.12 -6.82 8.40
N TRP A 46 3.01 -6.01 7.36
CA TRP A 46 3.09 -6.51 6.00
C TRP A 46 3.74 -5.49 5.07
N ASP A 47 4.21 -5.97 3.95
CA ASP A 47 4.64 -5.13 2.84
C ASP A 47 4.22 -5.75 1.52
N SER A 48 4.21 -4.95 0.45
CA SER A 48 3.96 -5.47 -0.89
C SER A 48 4.79 -4.74 -1.91
N LEU A 49 5.34 -5.49 -2.85
CA LEU A 49 6.18 -4.99 -3.92
C LEU A 49 5.85 -5.69 -5.23
N ARG A 50 6.28 -5.09 -6.33
CA ARG A 50 6.14 -5.65 -7.66
C ARG A 50 7.41 -6.37 -8.09
N TYR A 51 7.21 -7.43 -8.89
CA TYR A 51 8.26 -8.03 -9.70
C TYR A 51 7.85 -7.91 -11.16
N HIS A 52 8.69 -7.24 -11.95
CA HIS A 52 8.40 -6.90 -13.33
C HIS A 52 9.67 -6.98 -14.16
N ASN A 53 9.60 -7.65 -15.33
CA ASN A 53 10.74 -7.84 -16.24
C ASN A 53 11.99 -8.34 -15.51
N ASP A 54 11.84 -9.43 -14.77
CA ASP A 54 12.88 -10.12 -13.98
C ASP A 54 13.53 -9.26 -12.87
N ASN A 55 12.89 -8.13 -12.48
CA ASN A 55 13.40 -7.25 -11.45
C ASN A 55 12.36 -6.99 -10.33
N PHE A 56 12.83 -6.97 -9.10
CA PHE A 56 12.06 -6.46 -7.96
C PHE A 56 12.06 -4.93 -7.96
N ILE A 57 10.88 -4.33 -7.97
CA ILE A 57 10.74 -2.88 -7.95
C ILE A 57 10.91 -2.36 -6.52
N PHE A 58 11.97 -1.58 -6.28
CA PHE A 58 12.30 -0.95 -4.99
C PHE A 58 12.43 -1.94 -3.82
N LEU A 59 13.02 -3.13 -4.06
CA LEU A 59 13.16 -4.18 -3.05
C LEU A 59 13.80 -3.69 -1.76
N LYS A 60 14.89 -2.92 -1.88
CA LYS A 60 15.61 -2.41 -0.71
C LYS A 60 14.72 -1.56 0.18
N GLU A 61 14.03 -0.59 -0.41
CA GLU A 61 13.14 0.32 0.31
C GLU A 61 11.96 -0.41 0.97
N HIS A 62 11.39 -1.42 0.30
CA HIS A 62 10.33 -2.24 0.86
C HIS A 62 10.81 -3.06 2.06
N LEU A 63 11.97 -3.69 1.97
CA LEU A 63 12.54 -4.44 3.09
C LEU A 63 12.95 -3.51 4.24
N ASP A 64 13.55 -2.35 3.96
CA ASP A 64 13.93 -1.37 4.98
C ASP A 64 12.69 -0.90 5.76
N ARG A 65 11.57 -0.63 5.07
CA ARG A 65 10.30 -0.30 5.71
C ARG A 65 9.77 -1.45 6.55
N LEU A 66 9.73 -2.67 6.02
CA LEU A 66 9.26 -3.85 6.74
C LEU A 66 10.02 -4.06 8.06
N TYR A 67 11.36 -3.97 8.03
CA TYR A 67 12.18 -4.14 9.25
C TYR A 67 12.05 -2.94 10.20
N LYS A 68 11.88 -1.72 9.68
CA LYS A 68 11.58 -0.55 10.51
C LYS A 68 10.25 -0.69 11.22
N ASP A 69 9.21 -1.10 10.51
CA ASP A 69 7.87 -1.29 11.06
C ASP A 69 7.84 -2.40 12.11
N ALA A 70 8.58 -3.51 11.87
CA ALA A 70 8.77 -4.58 12.85
C ALA A 70 9.37 -4.05 14.17
N LYS A 71 10.43 -3.24 14.06
CA LYS A 71 11.07 -2.63 15.24
C LYS A 71 10.12 -1.75 16.05
N LEU A 72 9.21 -1.01 15.37
CA LEU A 72 8.26 -0.12 16.03
C LEU A 72 7.19 -0.85 16.87
N ILE A 73 7.00 -2.16 16.67
CA ILE A 73 6.09 -3.01 17.45
C ILE A 73 6.84 -4.11 18.23
N ASP A 74 8.14 -3.96 18.43
CA ASP A 74 9.00 -4.96 19.09
C ASP A 74 8.83 -6.38 18.54
N LEU A 75 8.72 -6.49 17.20
CA LEU A 75 8.63 -7.77 16.48
C LEU A 75 10.00 -8.08 15.85
N LYS A 76 10.70 -9.08 16.39
CA LYS A 76 12.01 -9.50 15.89
C LYS A 76 11.86 -10.47 14.72
N ILE A 77 11.98 -9.99 13.48
CA ILE A 77 12.04 -10.86 12.29
C ILE A 77 13.30 -11.75 12.42
N HIS A 78 13.10 -13.08 12.41
CA HIS A 78 14.19 -14.05 12.60
C HIS A 78 15.04 -14.29 11.34
N LEU A 79 14.63 -13.79 10.17
CA LEU A 79 15.44 -13.78 8.96
C LEU A 79 16.18 -12.44 8.84
N THR A 80 17.40 -12.46 8.33
CA THR A 80 18.08 -11.22 7.89
C THR A 80 17.47 -10.71 6.60
N ARG A 81 17.69 -9.43 6.25
CA ARG A 81 17.24 -8.88 4.95
C ARG A 81 17.72 -9.72 3.78
N LYS A 82 18.98 -10.19 3.81
CA LYS A 82 19.55 -11.08 2.79
C LYS A 82 18.74 -12.39 2.67
N LYS A 83 18.50 -13.07 3.78
CA LYS A 83 17.72 -14.32 3.78
C LYS A 83 16.27 -14.13 3.33
N LEU A 84 15.66 -13.01 3.68
CA LEU A 84 14.29 -12.71 3.22
C LEU A 84 14.29 -12.40 1.72
N SER A 85 15.31 -11.70 1.19
CA SER A 85 15.48 -11.49 -0.26
C SER A 85 15.67 -12.81 -1.00
N GLU A 86 16.47 -13.71 -0.48
CA GLU A 86 16.65 -15.07 -1.04
C GLU A 86 15.32 -15.85 -1.06
N ALA A 87 14.50 -15.73 0.01
CA ALA A 87 13.18 -16.36 0.05
C ALA A 87 12.22 -15.75 -1.00
N LEU A 88 12.27 -14.44 -1.25
CA LEU A 88 11.51 -13.78 -2.31
C LEU A 88 11.94 -14.27 -3.70
N ILE A 89 13.25 -14.30 -3.97
CA ILE A 89 13.82 -14.81 -5.24
C ILE A 89 13.37 -16.26 -5.45
N LYS A 90 13.53 -17.13 -4.43
CA LYS A 90 13.11 -18.52 -4.52
C LYS A 90 11.60 -18.68 -4.74
N THR A 91 10.79 -17.77 -4.17
CA THR A 91 9.33 -17.74 -4.40
C THR A 91 9.01 -17.45 -5.87
N ILE A 92 9.70 -16.51 -6.49
CA ILE A 92 9.57 -16.20 -7.93
C ILE A 92 10.00 -17.38 -8.78
N GLN A 93 11.17 -17.97 -8.49
CA GLN A 93 11.76 -19.07 -9.25
C GLN A 93 10.87 -20.33 -9.24
N ILE A 94 10.38 -20.75 -8.06
CA ILE A 94 9.56 -21.98 -7.92
C ILE A 94 8.19 -21.84 -8.62
N ASN A 95 7.73 -20.61 -8.82
CA ASN A 95 6.51 -20.27 -9.55
C ASN A 95 6.78 -19.93 -11.03
N LYS A 96 8.04 -19.93 -11.48
CA LYS A 96 8.47 -19.60 -12.85
C LYS A 96 7.92 -18.23 -13.31
N MET A 97 7.87 -17.27 -12.38
CA MET A 97 7.35 -15.94 -12.64
C MET A 97 8.43 -15.04 -13.25
N LYS A 98 8.06 -14.17 -14.20
CA LYS A 98 8.98 -13.24 -14.88
C LYS A 98 8.51 -11.79 -14.79
N THR A 99 7.22 -11.54 -14.94
CA THR A 99 6.67 -10.18 -15.00
C THR A 99 5.25 -10.12 -14.47
N ASP A 100 4.77 -8.91 -14.19
CA ASP A 100 3.41 -8.61 -13.71
C ASP A 100 3.04 -9.39 -12.44
N VAL A 101 3.99 -9.50 -11.51
CA VAL A 101 3.77 -10.16 -10.23
C VAL A 101 3.70 -9.14 -9.10
N HIS A 102 2.72 -9.30 -8.26
CA HIS A 102 2.58 -8.58 -6.98
C HIS A 102 2.87 -9.56 -5.84
N LEU A 103 3.87 -9.24 -5.03
CA LEU A 103 4.21 -10.03 -3.86
C LEU A 103 3.70 -9.35 -2.60
N ARG A 104 3.08 -10.12 -1.73
CA ARG A 104 2.76 -9.69 -0.37
C ARG A 104 3.61 -10.45 0.62
N ILE A 105 4.32 -9.72 1.47
CA ILE A 105 5.07 -10.25 2.60
C ILE A 105 4.25 -9.97 3.85
N ILE A 106 3.96 -10.99 4.65
CA ILE A 106 3.27 -10.87 5.94
C ILE A 106 4.21 -11.42 7.01
N VAL A 107 4.35 -10.69 8.10
CA VAL A 107 5.09 -11.14 9.28
C VAL A 107 4.21 -10.94 10.50
N SER A 108 3.71 -12.02 11.09
CA SER A 108 3.01 -11.99 12.36
C SER A 108 3.98 -12.24 13.51
N ARG A 109 3.56 -11.94 14.74
CA ARG A 109 4.36 -12.26 15.94
C ARG A 109 4.52 -13.77 16.14
N GLY A 110 3.64 -14.60 15.57
CA GLY A 110 3.67 -16.06 15.65
C GLY A 110 2.49 -16.62 16.44
N ILE A 111 2.60 -17.90 16.79
CA ILE A 111 1.56 -18.67 17.47
C ILE A 111 1.54 -18.30 18.95
N LYS A 112 0.36 -18.07 19.50
CA LYS A 112 0.12 -17.83 20.93
C LYS A 112 -0.40 -19.08 21.62
N SER A 113 -0.07 -19.26 22.90
CA SER A 113 -0.60 -20.35 23.72
C SER A 113 -2.07 -20.15 24.11
N THR A 114 -2.54 -18.91 24.08
CA THR A 114 -3.93 -18.52 24.41
C THR A 114 -4.31 -17.21 23.71
N PRO A 115 -5.59 -16.96 23.41
CA PRO A 115 -6.09 -15.70 22.85
C PRO A 115 -5.96 -14.53 23.86
N TYR A 116 -4.76 -13.95 23.94
CA TYR A 116 -4.45 -12.84 24.84
C TYR A 116 -3.50 -11.83 24.18
N GLN A 117 -3.67 -10.52 24.49
CA GLN A 117 -2.94 -9.43 23.84
C GLN A 117 -1.44 -9.45 24.16
N SER A 118 -1.03 -9.95 25.33
CA SER A 118 0.38 -9.92 25.73
C SER A 118 1.28 -10.64 24.74
N PRO A 119 2.38 -10.02 24.26
CA PRO A 119 3.41 -10.70 23.47
C PRO A 119 4.06 -11.86 24.23
N LYS A 120 4.04 -11.86 25.57
CA LYS A 120 4.67 -12.90 26.41
C LYS A 120 4.07 -14.29 26.24
N VAL A 121 2.81 -14.39 25.78
CA VAL A 121 2.16 -15.69 25.51
C VAL A 121 2.48 -16.26 24.11
N THR A 122 3.40 -15.64 23.39
CA THR A 122 3.86 -16.15 22.10
C THR A 122 4.81 -17.32 22.31
N ILE A 123 4.49 -18.49 21.73
CA ILE A 123 5.22 -19.75 21.91
C ILE A 123 6.01 -20.19 20.67
N SER A 124 5.96 -19.43 19.58
CA SER A 124 6.70 -19.75 18.35
C SER A 124 7.57 -18.58 17.88
N LYS A 125 8.40 -18.86 16.87
CA LYS A 125 9.02 -17.80 16.06
C LYS A 125 7.95 -17.05 15.26
N PRO A 126 8.20 -15.79 14.84
CA PRO A 126 7.35 -15.07 13.91
C PRO A 126 6.97 -15.89 12.68
N THR A 127 5.71 -15.82 12.27
CA THR A 127 5.24 -16.45 11.04
C THR A 127 5.53 -15.52 9.86
N ILE A 128 6.27 -16.00 8.87
CA ILE A 128 6.60 -15.27 7.64
C ILE A 128 5.89 -15.92 6.47
N ILE A 129 5.06 -15.15 5.77
CA ILE A 129 4.33 -15.61 4.59
C ILE A 129 4.71 -14.72 3.39
N ILE A 130 4.98 -15.35 2.23
CA ILE A 130 5.15 -14.62 0.96
C ILE A 130 4.14 -15.17 -0.03
N ILE A 131 3.22 -14.29 -0.47
CA ILE A 131 2.17 -14.63 -1.44
C ILE A 131 2.53 -13.92 -2.74
N PRO A 132 2.94 -14.65 -3.79
CA PRO A 132 3.11 -14.10 -5.13
C PRO A 132 1.81 -14.26 -5.90
N GLU A 133 1.39 -13.24 -6.64
CA GLU A 133 0.24 -13.31 -7.54
C GLU A 133 0.60 -12.69 -8.89
N TYR A 134 0.28 -13.35 -10.00
CA TYR A 134 0.18 -12.68 -11.29
C TYR A 134 -0.92 -11.63 -11.19
N LYS A 135 -0.53 -10.37 -11.19
CA LYS A 135 -1.44 -9.28 -10.92
C LYS A 135 -1.03 -8.03 -11.69
N LYS A 136 -1.77 -7.74 -12.74
CA LYS A 136 -1.59 -6.55 -13.57
C LYS A 136 -2.69 -5.55 -13.27
N PRO A 137 -2.36 -4.26 -13.04
CA PRO A 137 -3.38 -3.23 -12.85
C PRO A 137 -4.33 -3.14 -14.06
N ASP A 138 -5.63 -2.98 -13.81
CA ASP A 138 -6.60 -2.77 -14.90
C ASP A 138 -6.40 -1.37 -15.48
N ILE A 139 -6.19 -1.29 -16.78
CA ILE A 139 -5.99 -0.04 -17.53
C ILE A 139 -7.20 0.91 -17.40
N LYS A 140 -8.38 0.39 -17.06
CA LYS A 140 -9.59 1.20 -16.86
C LYS A 140 -9.40 2.25 -15.76
N ALA A 141 -8.64 1.92 -14.69
CA ALA A 141 -8.35 2.86 -13.61
C ALA A 141 -7.61 4.11 -14.12
N TYR A 142 -6.67 3.92 -15.04
CA TYR A 142 -5.89 5.03 -15.63
C TYR A 142 -6.71 5.84 -16.64
N LYS A 143 -7.54 5.17 -17.44
CA LYS A 143 -8.36 5.83 -18.48
C LYS A 143 -9.54 6.60 -17.90
N LYS A 144 -10.22 6.03 -16.89
CA LYS A 144 -11.39 6.64 -16.25
C LYS A 144 -11.03 7.60 -15.13
N GLY A 145 -9.90 7.37 -14.46
CA GLY A 145 -9.54 8.01 -13.20
C GLY A 145 -10.40 7.53 -12.04
N LEU A 146 -9.93 7.79 -10.81
CA LEU A 146 -10.61 7.39 -9.59
C LEU A 146 -11.61 8.44 -9.13
N LYS A 147 -12.74 7.96 -8.61
CA LYS A 147 -13.70 8.76 -7.86
C LYS A 147 -13.42 8.60 -6.37
N LEU A 148 -13.06 9.68 -5.71
CA LEU A 148 -12.84 9.72 -4.27
C LEU A 148 -14.03 10.38 -3.57
N VAL A 149 -14.22 10.01 -2.30
CA VAL A 149 -15.20 10.63 -1.42
C VAL A 149 -14.63 10.82 -0.04
N THR A 150 -14.93 11.95 0.60
CA THR A 150 -14.59 12.15 2.00
C THR A 150 -15.47 11.29 2.91
N VAL A 151 -14.88 10.74 3.96
CA VAL A 151 -15.51 9.84 4.90
C VAL A 151 -15.44 10.36 6.32
N LYS A 152 -16.27 9.82 7.23
CA LYS A 152 -16.27 10.17 8.66
C LYS A 152 -15.12 9.51 9.42
N THR A 153 -14.73 8.30 9.00
CA THR A 153 -13.59 7.58 9.58
C THR A 153 -12.30 8.38 9.35
N ILE A 154 -11.64 8.79 10.42
CA ILE A 154 -10.40 9.58 10.38
C ILE A 154 -9.16 8.72 10.61
N ARG A 155 -7.99 9.25 10.22
CA ARG A 155 -6.69 8.70 10.60
C ARG A 155 -6.32 9.15 12.00
N GLY A 156 -6.14 8.18 12.90
CA GLY A 156 -5.78 8.46 14.29
C GLY A 156 -4.35 8.96 14.47
N PRO A 157 -4.06 9.60 15.61
CA PRO A 157 -2.71 10.03 15.95
C PRO A 157 -1.82 8.84 16.37
N ILE A 158 -0.51 9.09 16.43
CA ILE A 158 0.52 8.06 16.66
C ILE A 158 0.36 7.35 18.02
N ASN A 159 -0.20 8.03 19.03
CA ASN A 159 -0.42 7.51 20.38
C ASN A 159 -1.72 6.68 20.53
N VAL A 160 -2.56 6.62 19.50
CA VAL A 160 -3.71 5.71 19.45
C VAL A 160 -3.33 4.41 18.73
N GLN A 161 -2.94 4.52 17.49
CA GLN A 161 -2.36 3.44 16.70
C GLN A 161 -1.47 4.09 15.64
N ASN A 162 -0.16 3.85 15.69
CA ASN A 162 0.77 4.52 14.82
C ASN A 162 0.41 4.32 13.33
N PRO A 163 -0.14 5.35 12.64
CA PRO A 163 -0.62 5.23 11.28
C PRO A 163 0.51 5.10 10.23
N GLN A 164 1.76 5.32 10.64
CA GLN A 164 2.93 5.20 9.78
C GLN A 164 3.36 3.74 9.59
N ILE A 165 2.94 2.84 10.48
CA ILE A 165 3.24 1.40 10.40
C ILE A 165 2.31 0.73 9.40
N ASN A 166 2.87 -0.11 8.51
CA ASN A 166 2.07 -0.97 7.65
C ASN A 166 1.62 -2.23 8.42
N SER A 167 0.81 -2.02 9.46
CA SER A 167 0.27 -3.05 10.36
C SER A 167 -0.77 -3.93 9.69
N LEU A 168 -0.93 -5.16 10.17
CA LEU A 168 -2.05 -6.06 9.83
C LEU A 168 -3.38 -5.56 10.40
N SER A 169 -3.38 -4.76 11.47
CA SER A 169 -4.58 -4.11 12.02
C SER A 169 -5.10 -3.02 11.07
N LYS A 170 -5.89 -3.41 10.06
CA LYS A 170 -6.40 -2.52 9.01
C LYS A 170 -7.86 -2.10 9.17
N LEU A 171 -8.49 -2.36 10.33
CA LEU A 171 -9.91 -2.08 10.53
C LEU A 171 -10.27 -0.61 10.22
N ASN A 172 -9.44 0.35 10.64
CA ASN A 172 -9.62 1.77 10.31
C ASN A 172 -9.73 2.01 8.78
N CYS A 173 -8.83 1.41 7.99
CA CYS A 173 -8.86 1.54 6.53
C CYS A 173 -10.06 0.81 5.91
N ILE A 174 -10.45 -0.34 6.48
CA ILE A 174 -11.61 -1.13 6.02
C ILE A 174 -12.90 -0.35 6.26
N LEU A 175 -13.09 0.26 7.43
CA LEU A 175 -14.26 1.11 7.73
C LEU A 175 -14.37 2.28 6.77
N ALA A 176 -13.26 2.96 6.49
CA ALA A 176 -13.23 4.04 5.50
C ALA A 176 -13.60 3.52 4.08
N CYS A 177 -13.11 2.34 3.69
CA CYS A 177 -13.47 1.70 2.41
C CYS A 177 -14.97 1.38 2.34
N ILE A 178 -15.55 0.86 3.42
CA ILE A 178 -17.00 0.58 3.51
C ILE A 178 -17.82 1.87 3.32
N GLU A 179 -17.41 2.97 3.95
CA GLU A 179 -18.08 4.27 3.76
C GLU A 179 -17.98 4.76 2.30
N ALA A 180 -16.82 4.60 1.66
CA ALA A 180 -16.64 4.97 0.26
C ALA A 180 -17.53 4.12 -0.67
N ASN A 181 -17.56 2.81 -0.44
CA ASN A 181 -18.39 1.88 -1.21
C ASN A 181 -19.89 2.21 -1.13
N LYS A 182 -20.40 2.56 0.08
CA LYS A 182 -21.78 3.01 0.29
C LYS A 182 -22.13 4.28 -0.49
N LYS A 183 -21.12 5.08 -0.85
CA LYS A 183 -21.26 6.31 -1.65
C LYS A 183 -20.90 6.10 -3.13
N ASN A 184 -20.75 4.84 -3.58
CA ASN A 184 -20.33 4.47 -4.94
C ASN A 184 -19.06 5.21 -5.38
N ALA A 185 -18.06 5.27 -4.49
CA ALA A 185 -16.72 5.81 -4.74
C ALA A 185 -15.67 4.70 -4.73
N ASP A 186 -14.58 4.92 -5.43
CA ASP A 186 -13.51 3.93 -5.63
C ASP A 186 -12.55 3.89 -4.42
N GLU A 187 -12.30 5.04 -3.78
CA GLU A 187 -11.51 5.13 -2.53
C GLU A 187 -12.03 6.22 -1.60
N ALA A 188 -11.75 6.03 -0.31
CA ALA A 188 -12.02 7.02 0.72
C ALA A 188 -10.88 8.03 0.82
N LEU A 189 -11.19 9.32 0.85
CA LEU A 189 -10.29 10.39 1.22
C LEU A 189 -10.50 10.72 2.70
N MET A 190 -9.50 10.41 3.53
CA MET A 190 -9.58 10.44 4.99
C MET A 190 -8.97 11.72 5.57
N PHE A 191 -9.56 12.22 6.62
CA PHE A 191 -9.03 13.33 7.40
C PHE A 191 -8.13 12.84 8.55
N ASP A 192 -7.27 13.73 9.04
CA ASP A 192 -6.64 13.61 10.35
C ASP A 192 -7.54 14.17 11.46
N ILE A 193 -7.08 14.09 12.73
CA ILE A 193 -7.81 14.61 13.89
C ILE A 193 -7.98 16.14 13.89
N ASN A 194 -7.22 16.86 13.07
CA ASN A 194 -7.28 18.31 12.93
C ASN A 194 -8.13 18.74 11.71
N GLY A 195 -8.79 17.80 11.05
CA GLY A 195 -9.59 18.02 9.85
C GLY A 195 -8.78 18.41 8.61
N ASN A 196 -7.49 18.06 8.54
CA ASN A 196 -6.71 18.14 7.31
C ASN A 196 -6.84 16.83 6.54
N ILE A 197 -6.65 16.87 5.23
CA ILE A 197 -6.57 15.66 4.42
C ILE A 197 -5.27 14.91 4.77
N ALA A 198 -5.41 13.66 5.20
CA ALA A 198 -4.30 12.80 5.60
C ALA A 198 -3.82 11.89 4.45
N THR A 199 -4.72 11.08 3.90
CA THR A 199 -4.40 10.05 2.91
C THR A 199 -5.70 9.41 2.40
N ASN A 200 -5.59 8.46 1.46
CA ASN A 200 -6.69 7.55 1.14
C ASN A 200 -6.67 6.32 2.05
N ASN A 201 -7.71 5.46 1.96
CA ASN A 201 -7.76 4.22 2.72
C ASN A 201 -6.69 3.19 2.32
N SER A 202 -6.20 3.21 1.06
CA SER A 202 -5.24 2.23 0.54
C SER A 202 -4.07 2.83 -0.24
N THR A 203 -4.17 4.08 -0.67
CA THR A 203 -3.18 4.80 -1.48
C THR A 203 -2.82 6.14 -0.83
N HIS A 204 -1.78 6.82 -1.35
CA HIS A 204 -1.45 8.17 -0.94
C HIS A 204 -2.06 9.18 -1.91
N PHE A 205 -2.47 10.31 -1.36
CA PHE A 205 -3.16 11.38 -2.09
C PHE A 205 -2.21 12.54 -2.43
N PHE A 206 -2.31 13.01 -3.66
CA PHE A 206 -1.63 14.20 -4.18
C PHE A 206 -2.62 15.08 -4.94
N PHE A 207 -2.37 16.38 -4.95
CA PHE A 207 -3.05 17.30 -5.85
C PHE A 207 -2.06 18.32 -6.43
N VAL A 208 -2.43 18.95 -7.55
CA VAL A 208 -1.65 19.99 -8.20
C VAL A 208 -2.45 21.28 -8.20
N LYS A 209 -1.80 22.37 -7.83
CA LYS A 209 -2.34 23.72 -7.95
C LYS A 209 -1.25 24.68 -8.40
N ASN A 210 -1.52 25.46 -9.46
CA ASN A 210 -0.57 26.41 -10.04
C ASN A 210 0.82 25.77 -10.25
N ASN A 211 0.86 24.67 -10.97
CA ASN A 211 2.06 23.87 -11.27
C ASN A 211 2.88 23.43 -10.03
N THR A 212 2.29 23.45 -8.83
CA THR A 212 2.91 22.96 -7.61
C THR A 212 2.18 21.69 -7.15
N VAL A 213 2.94 20.64 -6.90
CA VAL A 213 2.45 19.35 -6.38
C VAL A 213 2.36 19.45 -4.85
N PHE A 214 1.26 19.00 -4.29
CA PHE A 214 1.02 18.97 -2.85
C PHE A 214 0.69 17.57 -2.38
N THR A 215 1.18 17.21 -1.21
CA THR A 215 0.78 16.00 -0.47
C THR A 215 0.84 16.27 1.04
N SER A 216 0.18 15.42 1.84
CA SER A 216 0.20 15.56 3.30
C SER A 216 1.60 15.36 3.87
N THR A 217 1.83 15.84 5.10
CA THR A 217 3.14 15.72 5.79
C THR A 217 3.59 14.28 6.05
N GLY A 218 2.71 13.29 5.84
CA GLY A 218 3.00 11.90 6.14
C GLY A 218 2.79 11.49 7.60
N LYS A 219 2.48 12.43 8.50
CA LYS A 219 2.30 12.15 9.93
C LYS A 219 1.18 11.14 10.22
N TYR A 220 0.12 11.16 9.42
CA TYR A 220 -1.09 10.36 9.62
C TYR A 220 -1.28 9.27 8.56
N CYS A 221 -0.23 8.85 7.86
CA CYS A 221 -0.30 7.79 6.86
C CYS A 221 0.96 6.92 6.87
N VAL A 222 0.87 5.76 6.24
CA VAL A 222 2.03 4.86 6.06
C VAL A 222 3.17 5.58 5.34
N THR A 223 4.42 5.30 5.66
CA THR A 223 5.60 5.80 4.92
C THR A 223 5.64 5.19 3.52
N GLY A 224 4.94 5.83 2.57
CA GLY A 224 4.75 5.30 1.23
C GLY A 224 5.99 5.37 0.36
N ILE A 225 6.44 4.25 -0.19
CA ILE A 225 7.62 4.19 -1.07
C ILE A 225 7.31 4.91 -2.38
N THR A 226 6.20 4.58 -3.05
CA THR A 226 5.78 5.30 -4.26
C THR A 226 5.60 6.79 -3.98
N ARG A 227 4.98 7.16 -2.85
CA ARG A 227 4.86 8.57 -2.43
C ARG A 227 6.23 9.26 -2.40
N GLN A 228 7.23 8.63 -1.77
CA GLN A 228 8.58 9.19 -1.69
C GLN A 228 9.22 9.32 -3.08
N LYS A 229 9.12 8.28 -3.93
CA LYS A 229 9.63 8.33 -5.30
C LYS A 229 9.02 9.47 -6.11
N ILE A 230 7.74 9.77 -5.95
CA ILE A 230 7.10 10.92 -6.62
C ILE A 230 7.68 12.26 -6.11
N ILE A 231 7.88 12.40 -4.81
CA ILE A 231 8.52 13.59 -4.24
C ILE A 231 9.95 13.76 -4.79
N ASP A 232 10.72 12.68 -4.84
CA ASP A 232 12.09 12.68 -5.36
C ASP A 232 12.13 13.00 -6.86
N LEU A 233 11.18 12.46 -7.64
CA LEU A 233 11.03 12.79 -9.06
C LEU A 233 10.67 14.26 -9.28
N CYS A 234 9.78 14.82 -8.47
CA CYS A 234 9.48 16.26 -8.53
C CYS A 234 10.76 17.07 -8.31
N LYS A 235 11.53 16.78 -7.26
CA LYS A 235 12.78 17.48 -6.95
C LYS A 235 13.80 17.36 -8.08
N LYS A 236 14.01 16.13 -8.58
CA LYS A 236 14.96 15.83 -9.67
C LYS A 236 14.63 16.60 -10.95
N ASN A 237 13.34 16.73 -11.29
CA ASN A 237 12.86 17.37 -12.51
C ASN A 237 12.42 18.84 -12.31
N LYS A 238 12.83 19.48 -11.19
CA LYS A 238 12.53 20.87 -10.87
C LYS A 238 11.02 21.21 -10.82
N ILE A 239 10.16 20.22 -10.59
CA ILE A 239 8.73 20.41 -10.34
C ILE A 239 8.58 20.81 -8.86
N LYS A 240 7.93 21.94 -8.60
CA LYS A 240 7.68 22.39 -7.22
C LYS A 240 6.83 21.37 -6.48
N VAL A 241 7.29 20.91 -5.31
CA VAL A 241 6.56 19.97 -4.45
C VAL A 241 6.56 20.46 -3.01
N LYS A 242 5.41 20.37 -2.35
CA LYS A 242 5.23 20.78 -0.95
C LYS A 242 4.53 19.68 -0.14
N GLU A 243 5.17 19.26 0.94
CA GLU A 243 4.58 18.43 1.97
C GLU A 243 4.03 19.34 3.06
N LYS A 244 2.71 19.45 3.19
CA LYS A 244 2.05 20.31 4.18
C LYS A 244 0.70 19.76 4.63
N ASN A 245 0.18 20.30 5.71
CA ASN A 245 -1.22 20.12 6.07
C ASN A 245 -2.09 21.00 5.15
N PHE A 246 -3.22 20.47 4.70
CA PHE A 246 -4.17 21.20 3.85
C PHE A 246 -5.61 20.75 4.10
N LYS A 247 -6.54 21.64 3.90
CA LYS A 247 -7.96 21.41 4.07
C LYS A 247 -8.63 20.96 2.77
N LEU A 248 -9.80 20.34 2.88
CA LEU A 248 -10.59 19.92 1.72
C LEU A 248 -10.84 21.06 0.73
N LYS A 249 -11.03 22.29 1.19
CA LYS A 249 -11.23 23.46 0.33
C LYS A 249 -10.08 23.68 -0.66
N GLU A 250 -8.83 23.47 -0.23
CA GLU A 250 -7.66 23.57 -1.11
C GLU A 250 -7.69 22.49 -2.20
N VAL A 251 -8.05 21.28 -1.82
CA VAL A 251 -8.19 20.15 -2.74
C VAL A 251 -9.28 20.39 -3.78
N LEU A 252 -10.46 20.88 -3.35
CA LEU A 252 -11.57 21.16 -4.28
C LEU A 252 -11.25 22.31 -5.26
N ASN A 253 -10.29 23.16 -4.95
CA ASN A 253 -9.78 24.23 -5.83
C ASN A 253 -8.54 23.80 -6.64
N ALA A 254 -8.12 22.54 -6.56
CA ALA A 254 -6.98 22.03 -7.30
C ALA A 254 -7.26 21.90 -8.80
N ASP A 255 -6.18 21.91 -9.59
CA ASP A 255 -6.20 21.77 -11.04
C ASP A 255 -6.17 20.30 -11.43
N GLU A 256 -5.35 19.49 -10.72
CA GLU A 256 -5.22 18.06 -10.90
C GLU A 256 -5.23 17.34 -9.54
N ALA A 257 -5.59 16.06 -9.55
CA ALA A 257 -5.44 15.18 -8.39
C ALA A 257 -5.07 13.75 -8.83
N PHE A 258 -4.28 13.06 -8.03
CA PHE A 258 -3.88 11.68 -8.28
C PHE A 258 -3.58 10.91 -6.99
N CYS A 259 -3.64 9.60 -7.10
CA CYS A 259 -3.30 8.66 -6.03
C CYS A 259 -2.03 7.89 -6.37
N THR A 260 -1.30 7.43 -5.35
CA THR A 260 -0.07 6.65 -5.56
C THR A 260 -0.04 5.40 -4.69
N GLY A 261 0.44 4.28 -5.26
CA GLY A 261 0.59 3.03 -4.54
C GLY A 261 1.56 2.07 -5.23
N SER A 262 2.13 1.14 -4.49
CA SER A 262 3.13 0.20 -5.02
C SER A 262 2.58 -0.70 -6.13
N PHE A 263 1.29 -1.00 -6.12
CA PHE A 263 0.66 -1.84 -7.14
C PHE A 263 0.41 -1.08 -8.45
N ALA A 264 -0.33 0.04 -8.39
CA ALA A 264 -0.79 0.75 -9.58
C ALA A 264 0.07 1.98 -9.96
N GLY A 265 1.13 2.28 -9.19
CA GLY A 265 1.94 3.47 -9.45
C GLY A 265 1.14 4.75 -9.23
N ILE A 266 1.02 5.60 -10.24
CA ILE A 266 0.22 6.83 -10.24
C ILE A 266 -1.11 6.56 -10.94
N VAL A 267 -2.22 6.86 -10.28
CA VAL A 267 -3.56 6.75 -10.86
C VAL A 267 -4.24 8.12 -10.75
N PRO A 268 -4.68 8.73 -11.86
CA PRO A 268 -5.33 10.04 -11.83
C PRO A 268 -6.69 9.97 -11.14
N VAL A 269 -7.11 11.08 -10.53
CA VAL A 269 -8.43 11.24 -9.92
C VAL A 269 -9.30 12.06 -10.85
N ASN A 270 -10.50 11.57 -11.15
CA ASN A 270 -11.49 12.27 -11.99
C ASN A 270 -12.53 13.03 -11.18
N GLN A 271 -12.75 12.64 -9.90
CA GLN A 271 -13.77 13.26 -9.06
C GLN A 271 -13.42 13.14 -7.57
N ILE A 272 -13.66 14.20 -6.81
CA ILE A 272 -13.66 14.19 -5.34
C ILE A 272 -14.97 14.80 -4.85
N ASN A 273 -15.78 14.03 -4.14
CA ASN A 273 -17.17 14.39 -3.80
C ASN A 273 -17.96 14.81 -5.06
N LYS A 274 -18.38 16.08 -5.16
CA LYS A 274 -19.08 16.64 -6.33
C LYS A 274 -18.13 17.32 -7.34
N LYS A 275 -16.86 17.58 -6.96
CA LYS A 275 -15.88 18.26 -7.82
C LYS A 275 -15.29 17.27 -8.83
N LYS A 276 -15.38 17.63 -10.12
CA LYS A 276 -14.76 16.87 -11.23
C LYS A 276 -13.41 17.47 -11.62
N TYR A 277 -12.49 16.63 -12.03
CA TYR A 277 -11.16 16.97 -12.54
C TYR A 277 -11.01 16.47 -13.98
N SER A 278 -10.39 17.26 -14.83
CA SER A 278 -10.19 16.90 -16.23
C SER A 278 -8.98 15.99 -16.41
N LEU A 279 -9.20 14.77 -16.87
CA LEU A 279 -8.10 13.84 -17.23
C LEU A 279 -7.40 14.22 -18.54
N LYS A 280 -7.99 15.10 -19.34
CA LYS A 280 -7.34 15.65 -20.55
C LYS A 280 -6.37 16.76 -20.19
N LYS A 281 -6.70 17.59 -19.19
CA LYS A 281 -5.93 18.74 -18.72
C LYS A 281 -5.23 18.42 -17.39
N ASN A 282 -4.33 17.43 -17.38
CA ASN A 282 -3.55 17.03 -16.21
C ASN A 282 -2.05 16.80 -16.58
N PRO A 283 -1.36 17.84 -17.09
CA PRO A 283 0.00 17.72 -17.62
C PRO A 283 1.01 17.22 -16.57
N ILE A 284 0.97 17.75 -15.34
CA ILE A 284 1.91 17.35 -14.28
C ILE A 284 1.72 15.89 -13.87
N THR A 285 0.47 15.43 -13.74
CA THR A 285 0.19 14.03 -13.44
C THR A 285 0.71 13.09 -14.53
N LYS A 286 0.54 13.46 -15.81
CA LYS A 286 1.05 12.67 -16.94
C LYS A 286 2.58 12.64 -16.98
N GLU A 287 3.21 13.79 -16.77
CA GLU A 287 4.67 13.91 -16.74
C GLU A 287 5.27 13.06 -15.60
N LEU A 288 4.73 13.16 -14.40
CA LEU A 288 5.15 12.34 -13.27
C LEU A 288 4.90 10.84 -13.49
N THR A 289 3.82 10.48 -14.19
CA THR A 289 3.55 9.09 -14.57
C THR A 289 4.62 8.56 -15.50
N ASN A 290 5.03 9.34 -16.51
CA ASN A 290 6.11 8.97 -17.43
C ASN A 290 7.45 8.83 -16.68
N PHE A 291 7.82 9.78 -15.85
CA PHE A 291 9.04 9.70 -15.04
C PHE A 291 9.04 8.49 -14.10
N TYR A 292 7.90 8.19 -13.46
CA TYR A 292 7.78 7.04 -12.56
C TYR A 292 7.92 5.72 -13.32
N ASN A 293 7.29 5.58 -14.49
CA ASN A 293 7.37 4.37 -15.30
C ASN A 293 8.76 4.12 -15.87
N ASN A 294 9.57 5.17 -16.05
CA ASN A 294 10.96 5.07 -16.49
C ASN A 294 11.94 4.69 -15.36
N LEU A 295 11.47 4.40 -14.15
CA LEU A 295 12.33 3.94 -13.04
C LEU A 295 12.58 2.43 -13.09
N PHE A 296 11.85 1.68 -13.94
CA PHE A 296 11.91 0.20 -14.01
C PHE A 296 11.45 -0.36 -15.35
#